data_43965f9b53d494d85ba4f98af066b503
#
_entry.id   43965f9b53d494d85ba4f98af066b503
#
_cell.length_a   1.000
_cell.length_b   1.000
_cell.length_c   1.000
_cell.angle_alpha   90.00
_cell.angle_beta   90.00
_cell.angle_gamma   90.00
#
_symmetry.space_group_name_H-M   'P 1'
#
loop_
_entity.id
_entity.type
_entity.pdbx_description
1 polymer ?
#
loop_
_entity_poly.entity_id
_entity_poly.type
_entity_poly.pdbx_seq_one_letter_code
_entity_poly.pdbx_strand_id
1 'polypeptide(L)'
;MKKNKKNIAVIICCVVSAVAIVWASLSFIGTKNNTPEIETQINTYVTQNNKPPQKEEYIFKPHYTDSTNPEKYGLKTTIYSGNTKVDSYSSDKFDFGYDKNYTDAEGIITFRGNNFRDGATYGSANLTNKKFSSVLWRAHTGSMESGSGYPAWTGSGWTGQPLIVKWDNETKNNMNIFPEKKAKENLVEAIYATMAGKIYFLDIEDGQFTREPMNLGYVFKGAGALDPRGYPIMYVGAGDYTPGGATPKMFIIN
;
A
#
# COMPACT_ATOMS: atom_id res chain seq x y z
N MET A 1 64.50 23.51 38.77
CA MET A 1 64.14 22.06 38.65
C MET A 1 62.61 21.71 38.68
N LYS A 2 61.67 22.64 38.87
CA LYS A 2 60.21 22.32 38.90
C LYS A 2 59.53 22.31 37.52
N LYS A 3 60.08 22.90 36.47
CA LYS A 3 59.47 23.03 35.15
C LYS A 3 59.53 21.76 34.31
N ASN A 4 60.58 20.92 34.52
CA ASN A 4 60.70 19.67 33.70
C ASN A 4 59.80 18.53 34.16
N LYS A 5 59.33 18.49 35.41
CA LYS A 5 58.45 17.43 35.89
C LYS A 5 57.01 17.55 35.31
N LYS A 6 56.54 18.78 35.07
CA LYS A 6 55.19 18.98 34.45
C LYS A 6 55.15 18.56 32.99
N ASN A 7 56.23 18.83 32.25
CA ASN A 7 56.25 18.44 30.81
C ASN A 7 56.37 16.92 30.61
N ILE A 8 57.06 16.22 31.49
CA ILE A 8 57.17 14.75 31.46
C ILE A 8 55.84 14.11 31.81
N ALA A 9 55.08 14.63 32.79
CA ALA A 9 53.75 14.11 33.13
C ALA A 9 52.73 14.28 31.99
N VAL A 10 52.78 15.41 31.28
CA VAL A 10 51.90 15.66 30.11
C VAL A 10 52.25 14.72 28.96
N ILE A 11 53.53 14.48 28.68
CA ILE A 11 53.96 13.56 27.62
C ILE A 11 53.56 12.13 27.96
N ILE A 12 53.67 11.68 29.19
CA ILE A 12 53.25 10.35 29.63
C ILE A 12 51.74 10.19 29.51
N CYS A 13 50.93 11.19 29.91
CA CYS A 13 49.47 11.15 29.71
C CYS A 13 49.07 11.07 28.22
N CYS A 14 49.74 11.82 27.35
CA CYS A 14 49.45 11.79 25.91
C CYS A 14 49.79 10.41 25.27
N VAL A 15 50.90 9.80 25.70
CA VAL A 15 51.30 8.48 25.20
C VAL A 15 50.35 7.39 25.71
N VAL A 16 49.94 7.43 26.97
CA VAL A 16 48.98 6.47 27.53
C VAL A 16 47.62 6.61 26.86
N SER A 17 47.15 7.83 26.56
CA SER A 17 45.91 8.07 25.85
C SER A 17 45.96 7.58 24.40
N ALA A 18 47.08 7.77 23.70
CA ALA A 18 47.27 7.27 22.34
C ALA A 18 47.31 5.74 22.28
N VAL A 19 47.95 5.08 23.23
CA VAL A 19 47.99 3.61 23.32
C VAL A 19 46.61 3.04 23.65
N ALA A 20 45.81 3.70 24.50
CA ALA A 20 44.43 3.29 24.81
C ALA A 20 43.52 3.40 23.61
N ILE A 21 43.67 4.45 22.79
CA ILE A 21 42.89 4.62 21.55
C ILE A 21 43.25 3.55 20.50
N VAL A 22 44.54 3.24 20.35
CA VAL A 22 44.99 2.18 19.44
C VAL A 22 44.50 0.80 19.92
N TRP A 23 44.50 0.55 21.23
CA TRP A 23 43.99 -0.72 21.78
C TRP A 23 42.47 -0.84 21.63
N ALA A 24 41.72 0.22 21.85
CA ALA A 24 40.28 0.26 21.60
C ALA A 24 39.96 0.08 20.13
N SER A 25 40.76 0.64 19.21
CA SER A 25 40.60 0.46 17.77
C SER A 25 40.93 -0.98 17.31
N LEU A 26 41.96 -1.59 17.90
CA LEU A 26 42.30 -2.99 17.60
C LEU A 26 41.32 -3.99 18.21
N SER A 27 40.71 -3.67 19.38
CA SER A 27 39.65 -4.50 19.96
C SER A 27 38.35 -4.44 19.13
N PHE A 28 38.09 -3.32 18.45
CA PHE A 28 36.94 -3.18 17.56
C PHE A 28 37.15 -3.90 16.20
N ILE A 29 38.39 -4.06 15.77
CA ILE A 29 38.74 -4.81 14.54
C ILE A 29 38.74 -6.33 14.79
N GLY A 30 38.97 -6.77 16.05
CA GLY A 30 38.98 -8.19 16.42
C GLY A 30 37.61 -8.86 16.55
N THR A 31 36.52 -8.10 16.60
CA THR A 31 35.15 -8.63 16.71
C THR A 31 34.43 -8.83 15.36
N LYS A 32 35.13 -8.64 14.23
CA LYS A 32 34.53 -8.75 12.90
C LYS A 32 34.62 -10.14 12.25
N ASN A 33 35.05 -11.18 12.94
CA ASN A 33 35.24 -12.50 12.36
C ASN A 33 34.23 -13.58 12.80
N ASN A 34 33.01 -13.20 13.22
CA ASN A 34 31.93 -14.16 13.46
C ASN A 34 30.73 -14.01 12.50
N THR A 35 30.94 -13.40 11.33
CA THR A 35 29.90 -13.23 10.30
C THR A 35 29.77 -14.37 9.27
N PRO A 36 30.69 -15.35 9.10
CA PRO A 36 30.47 -16.37 8.06
C PRO A 36 29.40 -17.40 8.42
N GLU A 37 29.12 -17.63 9.69
CA GLU A 37 28.17 -18.69 10.08
C GLU A 37 26.71 -18.25 9.94
N ILE A 38 26.43 -16.97 10.17
CA ILE A 38 25.06 -16.41 10.01
C ILE A 38 24.75 -16.18 8.52
N GLU A 39 25.68 -15.67 7.72
CA GLU A 39 25.48 -15.54 6.27
C GLU A 39 25.38 -16.89 5.57
N THR A 40 26.13 -17.89 6.01
CA THR A 40 26.03 -19.26 5.48
C THR A 40 24.69 -19.90 5.89
N GLN A 41 24.22 -19.69 7.09
CA GLN A 41 22.90 -20.19 7.52
C GLN A 41 21.76 -19.46 6.81
N ILE A 42 21.83 -18.15 6.61
CA ILE A 42 20.84 -17.38 5.87
C ILE A 42 20.84 -17.80 4.39
N ASN A 43 22.00 -17.93 3.76
CA ASN A 43 22.09 -18.39 2.38
C ASN A 43 21.64 -19.85 2.23
N THR A 44 21.91 -20.71 3.19
CA THR A 44 21.42 -22.10 3.20
C THR A 44 19.91 -22.14 3.39
N TYR A 45 19.35 -21.27 4.25
CA TYR A 45 17.91 -21.15 4.46
C TYR A 45 17.20 -20.58 3.23
N VAL A 46 17.79 -19.58 2.58
CA VAL A 46 17.29 -18.98 1.33
C VAL A 46 17.41 -19.97 0.17
N THR A 47 18.48 -20.74 0.09
CA THR A 47 18.67 -21.73 -1.00
C THR A 47 17.80 -22.97 -0.82
N GLN A 48 17.52 -23.39 0.41
CA GLN A 48 16.60 -24.49 0.68
C GLN A 48 15.14 -24.12 0.47
N ASN A 49 14.78 -22.84 0.71
CA ASN A 49 13.42 -22.33 0.48
C ASN A 49 13.17 -21.83 -0.94
N ASN A 50 14.20 -21.67 -1.77
CA ASN A 50 14.10 -21.33 -3.20
C ASN A 50 13.98 -22.55 -4.11
N LYS A 51 13.80 -23.75 -3.58
CA LYS A 51 13.23 -24.81 -4.38
C LYS A 51 11.83 -24.32 -4.74
N PRO A 52 11.50 -24.15 -6.05
CA PRO A 52 10.12 -23.77 -6.39
C PRO A 52 9.24 -24.78 -5.65
N PRO A 53 8.22 -24.30 -4.92
CA PRO A 53 7.33 -25.20 -4.23
C PRO A 53 6.87 -26.19 -5.30
N GLN A 54 7.11 -27.48 -5.07
CA GLN A 54 6.41 -28.48 -5.85
C GLN A 54 4.96 -28.06 -5.69
N LYS A 55 4.34 -27.74 -6.82
CA LYS A 55 2.95 -27.40 -6.90
C LYS A 55 2.23 -28.66 -6.43
N GLU A 56 2.09 -28.81 -5.10
CA GLU A 56 1.07 -29.68 -4.58
C GLU A 56 -0.21 -29.07 -5.13
N GLU A 57 -0.82 -29.79 -6.02
CA GLU A 57 -2.11 -29.43 -6.56
C GLU A 57 -3.09 -29.54 -5.39
N TYR A 58 -3.23 -28.45 -4.63
CA TYR A 58 -4.23 -28.35 -3.59
C TYR A 58 -5.59 -28.42 -4.28
N ILE A 59 -6.10 -29.62 -4.41
CA ILE A 59 -7.47 -29.81 -4.82
C ILE A 59 -8.33 -29.37 -3.63
N PHE A 60 -8.69 -28.09 -3.63
CA PHE A 60 -9.70 -27.59 -2.72
C PHE A 60 -11.02 -28.27 -3.03
N LYS A 61 -11.36 -29.29 -2.24
CA LYS A 61 -12.70 -29.84 -2.28
C LYS A 61 -13.58 -28.94 -1.42
N PRO A 62 -14.59 -28.29 -1.99
CA PRO A 62 -15.55 -27.55 -1.19
C PRO A 62 -16.13 -28.47 -0.12
N HIS A 63 -16.15 -28.01 1.11
CA HIS A 63 -16.83 -28.70 2.20
C HIS A 63 -17.58 -27.68 3.04
N TYR A 64 -18.63 -28.12 3.65
CA TYR A 64 -19.43 -27.32 4.55
C TYR A 64 -19.29 -27.86 5.96
N THR A 65 -19.19 -26.97 6.94
CA THR A 65 -19.42 -27.33 8.34
C THR A 65 -20.92 -27.43 8.57
N ASP A 66 -21.32 -28.03 9.68
CA ASP A 66 -22.73 -28.11 10.05
C ASP A 66 -23.43 -26.73 10.10
N SER A 67 -22.70 -25.71 10.53
CA SER A 67 -23.21 -24.32 10.61
C SER A 67 -23.22 -23.59 9.27
N THR A 68 -22.47 -24.04 8.26
CA THR A 68 -22.37 -23.39 6.95
C THR A 68 -23.01 -24.19 5.84
N ASN A 69 -23.62 -25.34 6.15
CA ASN A 69 -24.33 -26.16 5.15
C ASN A 69 -25.56 -25.40 4.62
N PRO A 70 -25.59 -25.00 3.33
CA PRO A 70 -26.68 -24.23 2.77
C PRO A 70 -28.02 -24.98 2.81
N GLU A 71 -28.02 -26.30 2.80
CA GLU A 71 -29.25 -27.11 2.86
C GLU A 71 -30.02 -26.87 4.17
N LYS A 72 -29.32 -26.63 5.29
CA LYS A 72 -29.96 -26.30 6.57
C LYS A 72 -30.78 -25.01 6.53
N TYR A 73 -30.45 -24.13 5.59
CA TYR A 73 -31.09 -22.82 5.40
C TYR A 73 -32.05 -22.82 4.21
N GLY A 74 -32.32 -23.98 3.61
CA GLY A 74 -33.16 -24.07 2.42
C GLY A 74 -32.57 -23.39 1.18
N LEU A 75 -31.28 -23.09 1.19
CA LEU A 75 -30.61 -22.45 0.06
C LEU A 75 -30.32 -23.49 -1.01
N LYS A 76 -30.67 -23.16 -2.25
CA LYS A 76 -30.43 -24.01 -3.43
C LYS A 76 -29.66 -23.21 -4.46
N THR A 77 -28.63 -23.82 -5.02
CA THR A 77 -27.92 -23.28 -6.18
C THR A 77 -28.60 -23.78 -7.45
N THR A 78 -28.88 -22.87 -8.36
CA THR A 78 -29.40 -23.21 -9.70
C THR A 78 -28.47 -22.58 -10.71
N ILE A 79 -28.03 -23.37 -11.66
CA ILE A 79 -27.13 -22.93 -12.74
C ILE A 79 -27.97 -22.80 -14.04
N TYR A 80 -27.80 -21.69 -14.72
CA TYR A 80 -28.41 -21.42 -16.03
C TYR A 80 -27.33 -21.18 -17.07
N SER A 81 -27.50 -21.79 -18.24
CA SER A 81 -26.76 -21.43 -19.45
C SER A 81 -27.74 -20.75 -20.41
N GLY A 82 -27.63 -19.45 -20.56
CA GLY A 82 -28.68 -18.63 -21.15
C GLY A 82 -29.97 -18.73 -20.31
N ASN A 83 -31.07 -19.12 -20.92
CA ASN A 83 -32.36 -19.30 -20.24
C ASN A 83 -32.64 -20.76 -19.84
N THR A 84 -31.71 -21.69 -20.07
CA THR A 84 -31.88 -23.11 -19.79
C THR A 84 -31.22 -23.48 -18.47
N LYS A 85 -31.98 -24.11 -17.57
CA LYS A 85 -31.43 -24.67 -16.33
C LYS A 85 -30.57 -25.88 -16.69
N VAL A 86 -29.34 -25.90 -16.13
CA VAL A 86 -28.36 -26.98 -16.33
C VAL A 86 -27.82 -27.48 -14.98
N ASP A 87 -27.34 -28.71 -14.94
CA ASP A 87 -26.77 -29.28 -13.71
C ASP A 87 -25.33 -28.83 -13.50
N SER A 88 -24.63 -28.51 -14.58
CA SER A 88 -23.26 -27.97 -14.53
C SER A 88 -23.03 -27.04 -15.71
N TYR A 89 -22.06 -26.14 -15.54
CA TYR A 89 -21.61 -25.25 -16.60
C TYR A 89 -20.09 -25.24 -16.63
N SER A 90 -19.54 -25.40 -17.81
CA SER A 90 -18.12 -25.12 -18.09
C SER A 90 -18.03 -24.18 -19.27
N SER A 91 -17.19 -23.19 -19.19
CA SER A 91 -16.80 -22.34 -20.31
C SER A 91 -15.38 -22.67 -20.73
N ASP A 92 -15.03 -22.29 -21.95
CA ASP A 92 -13.62 -22.24 -22.33
C ASP A 92 -12.86 -21.37 -21.33
N LYS A 93 -11.62 -21.74 -21.04
CA LYS A 93 -10.77 -20.94 -20.16
C LYS A 93 -10.59 -19.58 -20.80
N PHE A 94 -11.05 -18.54 -20.11
CA PHE A 94 -10.67 -17.18 -20.49
C PHE A 94 -9.21 -16.98 -20.17
N ASP A 95 -8.40 -16.72 -21.18
CA ASP A 95 -7.07 -16.19 -21.01
C ASP A 95 -7.16 -14.66 -21.04
N PHE A 96 -7.08 -14.04 -19.89
CA PHE A 96 -7.05 -12.57 -19.79
C PHE A 96 -5.69 -12.00 -20.23
N GLY A 97 -4.79 -12.85 -20.76
CA GLY A 97 -3.41 -12.49 -20.99
C GLY A 97 -2.67 -12.30 -19.65
N TYR A 98 -1.52 -12.90 -19.51
CA TYR A 98 -0.65 -12.62 -18.37
C TYR A 98 0.13 -11.37 -18.71
N ASP A 99 -0.53 -10.22 -18.65
CA ASP A 99 0.18 -8.97 -18.82
C ASP A 99 0.90 -8.66 -17.52
N LYS A 100 2.21 -8.92 -17.50
CA LYS A 100 3.07 -8.58 -16.38
C LYS A 100 3.06 -7.07 -16.10
N ASN A 101 2.65 -6.30 -17.09
CA ASN A 101 2.59 -4.86 -17.05
C ASN A 101 1.16 -4.39 -17.29
N TYR A 102 0.30 -4.59 -16.29
CA TYR A 102 -1.04 -4.03 -16.33
C TYR A 102 -1.03 -2.50 -16.43
N THR A 103 0.01 -1.87 -15.91
CA THR A 103 0.12 -0.42 -15.85
C THR A 103 1.58 0.03 -15.96
N ASP A 104 1.78 1.18 -16.57
CA ASP A 104 3.05 1.93 -16.57
C ASP A 104 3.20 2.79 -15.30
N ALA A 105 2.13 2.99 -14.53
CA ALA A 105 2.16 3.70 -13.25
C ALA A 105 2.59 2.78 -12.10
N GLU A 106 3.58 3.23 -11.33
CA GLU A 106 4.04 2.51 -10.14
C GLU A 106 3.03 2.70 -9.00
N GLY A 107 2.31 1.64 -8.61
CA GLY A 107 1.35 1.75 -7.51
C GLY A 107 0.21 0.73 -7.53
N ILE A 108 -0.86 1.07 -6.82
CA ILE A 108 -2.14 0.37 -6.79
C ILE A 108 -3.17 1.28 -7.46
N ILE A 109 -3.34 1.16 -8.75
CA ILE A 109 -4.06 2.12 -9.58
C ILE A 109 -5.54 1.78 -9.80
N THR A 110 -5.99 0.67 -9.30
CA THR A 110 -7.39 0.23 -9.34
C THR A 110 -7.69 -0.68 -8.17
N PHE A 111 -8.94 -1.04 -7.97
CA PHE A 111 -9.35 -1.94 -6.89
C PHE A 111 -8.58 -3.26 -6.96
N ARG A 112 -7.81 -3.55 -5.89
CA ARG A 112 -6.91 -4.69 -5.77
C ARG A 112 -5.84 -4.78 -6.86
N GLY A 113 -5.43 -3.66 -7.42
CA GLY A 113 -4.21 -3.46 -8.20
C GLY A 113 -4.29 -3.73 -9.69
N ASN A 114 -5.06 -4.71 -10.14
CA ASN A 114 -5.12 -5.10 -11.55
C ASN A 114 -6.46 -5.78 -11.91
N ASN A 115 -6.60 -6.21 -13.16
CA ASN A 115 -7.79 -6.89 -13.66
C ASN A 115 -8.10 -8.22 -12.97
N PHE A 116 -7.08 -8.92 -12.47
CA PHE A 116 -7.22 -10.18 -11.74
C PHE A 116 -7.57 -9.96 -10.26
N ARG A 117 -7.42 -8.73 -9.77
CA ARG A 117 -7.66 -8.34 -8.38
C ARG A 117 -6.79 -9.07 -7.36
N ASP A 118 -5.57 -9.38 -7.73
CA ASP A 118 -4.58 -10.13 -6.94
C ASP A 118 -3.34 -9.31 -6.54
N GLY A 119 -3.23 -8.05 -7.02
CA GLY A 119 -2.11 -7.13 -6.77
C GLY A 119 -2.45 -6.02 -5.77
N ALA A 120 -3.03 -6.34 -4.61
CA ALA A 120 -3.48 -5.34 -3.63
C ALA A 120 -2.37 -4.72 -2.78
N THR A 121 -1.11 -5.05 -3.02
CA THR A 121 0.03 -4.58 -2.24
C THR A 121 0.94 -3.68 -3.09
N TYR A 122 1.56 -2.70 -2.41
CA TYR A 122 2.52 -1.79 -3.02
C TYR A 122 3.76 -1.68 -2.15
N GLY A 123 4.91 -1.82 -2.80
CA GLY A 123 6.20 -1.71 -2.15
C GLY A 123 6.55 -2.90 -1.26
N SER A 124 7.64 -2.74 -0.54
CA SER A 124 8.14 -3.71 0.44
C SER A 124 8.52 -3.00 1.73
N ALA A 125 8.41 -3.69 2.86
CA ALA A 125 8.80 -3.16 4.14
C ALA A 125 9.80 -4.09 4.82
N ASN A 126 10.90 -3.51 5.33
CA ASN A 126 11.81 -4.21 6.23
C ASN A 126 11.31 -4.06 7.67
N LEU A 127 10.56 -5.03 8.14
CA LEU A 127 10.00 -5.02 9.49
C LEU A 127 11.03 -5.51 10.50
N THR A 128 11.69 -4.57 11.17
CA THR A 128 12.60 -4.85 12.29
C THR A 128 11.87 -5.06 13.61
N ASN A 129 10.67 -4.49 13.74
CA ASN A 129 9.81 -4.65 14.91
C ASN A 129 8.43 -5.19 14.47
N LYS A 130 8.07 -6.39 14.95
CA LYS A 130 6.81 -7.07 14.60
C LYS A 130 5.59 -6.56 15.40
N LYS A 131 5.60 -5.30 15.81
CA LYS A 131 4.52 -4.69 16.59
C LYS A 131 3.92 -3.51 15.86
N PHE A 132 2.60 -3.42 15.85
CA PHE A 132 1.90 -2.17 15.53
C PHE A 132 1.97 -1.27 16.75
N SER A 133 2.92 -0.33 16.77
CA SER A 133 3.23 0.46 17.96
C SER A 133 2.49 1.80 18.01
N SER A 134 2.16 2.38 16.87
CA SER A 134 1.54 3.71 16.83
C SER A 134 0.85 3.98 15.49
N VAL A 135 -0.02 4.98 15.49
CA VAL A 135 -0.53 5.62 14.28
C VAL A 135 0.51 6.63 13.80
N LEU A 136 1.01 6.48 12.57
CA LEU A 136 2.00 7.39 12.00
C LEU A 136 1.41 8.78 11.75
N TRP A 137 0.24 8.82 11.13
CA TRP A 137 -0.51 10.04 10.86
C TRP A 137 -2.01 9.76 10.74
N ARG A 138 -2.80 10.82 10.76
CA ARG A 138 -4.25 10.77 10.53
C ARG A 138 -4.65 11.91 9.62
N ALA A 139 -5.50 11.62 8.65
CA ALA A 139 -6.19 12.63 7.86
C ALA A 139 -7.68 12.63 8.21
N HIS A 140 -8.26 13.80 8.35
CA HIS A 140 -9.68 13.94 8.62
C HIS A 140 -10.44 14.10 7.30
N THR A 141 -11.41 13.23 7.07
CA THR A 141 -12.40 13.40 6.00
C THR A 141 -13.60 14.13 6.56
N GLY A 142 -14.14 15.06 5.82
CA GLY A 142 -15.28 15.84 6.28
C GLY A 142 -16.61 15.07 6.26
N SER A 143 -17.69 15.83 6.17
CA SER A 143 -19.04 15.32 5.98
C SER A 143 -19.73 16.07 4.84
N MET A 144 -20.80 15.50 4.33
CA MET A 144 -21.68 16.09 3.34
C MET A 144 -23.13 15.85 3.78
N GLU A 145 -23.95 16.87 3.67
CA GLU A 145 -25.39 16.75 3.98
C GLU A 145 -26.06 15.75 3.03
N SER A 146 -26.91 14.89 3.57
CA SER A 146 -27.60 13.84 2.83
C SER A 146 -29.01 14.19 2.39
N GLY A 147 -29.43 15.41 2.65
CA GLY A 147 -30.80 15.85 2.43
C GLY A 147 -31.69 15.67 3.67
N SER A 148 -32.93 16.16 3.59
CA SER A 148 -33.85 16.23 4.72
C SER A 148 -34.20 14.84 5.28
N GLY A 149 -33.98 14.67 6.57
CA GLY A 149 -34.38 13.47 7.31
C GLY A 149 -33.38 12.33 7.36
N TYR A 150 -32.21 12.47 6.74
CA TYR A 150 -31.15 11.47 6.77
C TYR A 150 -29.90 12.01 7.49
N PRO A 151 -29.11 11.13 8.16
CA PRO A 151 -27.82 11.53 8.71
C PRO A 151 -26.88 12.02 7.61
N ALA A 152 -26.00 12.96 7.92
CA ALA A 152 -24.95 13.42 7.01
C ALA A 152 -24.06 12.25 6.58
N TRP A 153 -23.62 12.27 5.32
CA TRP A 153 -22.61 11.35 4.84
C TRP A 153 -21.26 11.73 5.42
N THR A 154 -20.61 10.79 6.10
CA THR A 154 -19.34 11.04 6.78
C THR A 154 -18.32 10.00 6.42
N GLY A 155 -17.06 10.37 6.57
CA GLY A 155 -15.94 9.44 6.50
C GLY A 155 -15.57 8.97 5.11
N SER A 156 -14.73 7.97 5.10
CA SER A 156 -14.08 7.47 3.91
C SER A 156 -14.89 6.41 3.16
N GLY A 157 -15.97 5.91 3.71
CA GLY A 157 -16.64 4.72 3.18
C GLY A 157 -15.71 3.48 3.25
N TRP A 158 -16.23 2.38 3.68
CA TRP A 158 -15.44 1.15 3.91
C TRP A 158 -15.47 0.16 2.74
N THR A 159 -16.20 0.48 1.68
CA THR A 159 -16.32 -0.35 0.47
C THR A 159 -15.30 0.00 -0.60
N GLY A 160 -14.69 1.17 -0.51
CA GLY A 160 -13.66 1.64 -1.43
C GLY A 160 -12.25 1.36 -0.93
N GLN A 161 -11.32 1.42 -1.85
CA GLN A 161 -9.88 1.31 -1.60
C GLN A 161 -9.21 2.60 -2.07
N PRO A 162 -8.29 3.20 -1.28
CA PRO A 162 -7.46 4.28 -1.79
C PRO A 162 -6.59 3.79 -2.94
N LEU A 163 -6.36 4.64 -3.93
CA LEU A 163 -5.35 4.42 -4.95
C LEU A 163 -4.02 4.87 -4.38
N ILE A 164 -2.96 4.17 -4.72
CA ILE A 164 -1.58 4.51 -4.34
C ILE A 164 -0.80 4.66 -5.62
N VAL A 165 -0.11 5.78 -5.79
CA VAL A 165 0.65 6.02 -7.00
C VAL A 165 1.91 6.83 -6.72
N LYS A 166 2.99 6.41 -7.32
CA LYS A 166 4.23 7.18 -7.43
C LYS A 166 4.33 7.71 -8.85
N TRP A 167 4.09 9.00 -9.00
CA TRP A 167 4.20 9.65 -10.29
C TRP A 167 5.67 9.77 -10.70
N ASP A 168 5.96 9.55 -11.97
CA ASP A 168 7.25 9.92 -12.53
C ASP A 168 7.47 11.45 -12.45
N ASN A 169 8.71 11.89 -12.56
CA ASN A 169 9.05 13.30 -12.38
C ASN A 169 8.46 14.21 -13.45
N GLU A 170 8.34 13.74 -14.69
CA GLU A 170 7.77 14.52 -15.78
C GLU A 170 6.28 14.76 -15.54
N THR A 171 5.53 13.71 -15.26
CA THR A 171 4.11 13.77 -14.90
C THR A 171 3.89 14.67 -13.68
N LYS A 172 4.64 14.42 -12.59
CA LYS A 172 4.55 15.18 -11.35
C LYS A 172 4.79 16.69 -11.57
N ASN A 173 5.74 17.07 -12.42
CA ASN A 173 6.05 18.46 -12.72
C ASN A 173 4.92 19.18 -13.46
N ASN A 174 4.14 18.46 -14.24
CA ASN A 174 2.99 19.01 -14.99
C ASN A 174 1.70 19.04 -14.16
N MET A 175 1.63 18.31 -13.04
CA MET A 175 0.45 18.24 -12.19
C MET A 175 0.32 19.47 -11.27
N ASN A 176 -0.92 19.76 -10.84
CA ASN A 176 -1.19 20.80 -9.85
C ASN A 176 -0.94 20.28 -8.42
N ILE A 177 0.32 20.09 -8.07
CA ILE A 177 0.80 19.65 -6.75
C ILE A 177 1.46 20.84 -6.06
N PHE A 178 1.35 20.96 -4.75
CA PHE A 178 2.03 22.01 -3.98
C PHE A 178 3.54 21.99 -4.23
N PRO A 179 4.20 23.14 -4.34
CA PRO A 179 5.61 23.21 -4.73
C PRO A 179 6.54 22.34 -3.86
N GLU A 180 6.34 22.33 -2.53
CA GLU A 180 7.12 21.54 -1.60
C GLU A 180 6.93 20.03 -1.80
N LYS A 181 5.73 19.59 -2.16
CA LYS A 181 5.43 18.18 -2.49
C LYS A 181 5.94 17.82 -3.88
N LYS A 182 5.86 18.74 -4.83
CA LYS A 182 6.41 18.56 -6.17
C LYS A 182 7.93 18.39 -6.14
N ALA A 183 8.63 19.11 -5.27
CA ALA A 183 10.08 19.00 -5.08
C ALA A 183 10.53 17.67 -4.44
N LYS A 184 9.61 16.93 -3.84
CA LYS A 184 9.92 15.65 -3.19
C LYS A 184 10.22 14.58 -4.23
N GLU A 185 11.43 13.99 -4.19
CA GLU A 185 11.90 13.02 -5.19
C GLU A 185 11.03 11.76 -5.24
N ASN A 186 10.70 11.22 -4.07
CA ASN A 186 9.96 9.97 -3.92
C ASN A 186 8.53 10.19 -3.41
N LEU A 187 7.82 11.17 -3.96
CA LEU A 187 6.43 11.40 -3.59
C LEU A 187 5.55 10.21 -4.01
N VAL A 188 4.90 9.62 -3.04
CA VAL A 188 3.85 8.63 -3.26
C VAL A 188 2.53 9.22 -2.76
N GLU A 189 1.54 9.30 -3.63
CA GLU A 189 0.21 9.78 -3.30
C GLU A 189 -0.73 8.65 -2.95
N ALA A 190 -1.50 8.84 -1.87
CA ALA A 190 -2.76 8.14 -1.65
C ALA A 190 -3.91 9.01 -2.14
N ILE A 191 -4.70 8.52 -3.08
CA ILE A 191 -5.85 9.23 -3.64
C ILE A 191 -7.13 8.55 -3.16
N TYR A 192 -7.99 9.29 -2.47
CA TYR A 192 -9.17 8.70 -1.87
C TYR A 192 -10.42 9.53 -2.08
N ALA A 193 -11.34 8.97 -2.86
CA ALA A 193 -12.68 9.50 -3.03
C ALA A 193 -13.57 9.04 -1.86
N THR A 194 -14.28 9.97 -1.22
CA THR A 194 -14.92 9.75 0.07
C THR A 194 -16.43 10.01 0.06
N MET A 195 -17.11 9.46 1.05
CA MET A 195 -18.55 9.73 1.25
C MET A 195 -18.83 11.19 1.61
N ALA A 196 -17.82 11.93 2.05
CA ALA A 196 -17.91 13.36 2.31
C ALA A 196 -17.97 14.25 1.05
N GLY A 197 -18.12 13.66 -0.13
CA GLY A 197 -18.23 14.37 -1.40
C GLY A 197 -16.92 14.92 -1.96
N LYS A 198 -15.81 14.52 -1.37
CA LYS A 198 -14.47 15.03 -1.69
C LYS A 198 -13.52 13.92 -2.09
N ILE A 199 -12.56 14.28 -2.93
CA ILE A 199 -11.38 13.46 -3.25
C ILE A 199 -10.19 14.09 -2.55
N TYR A 200 -9.47 13.29 -1.77
CA TYR A 200 -8.28 13.68 -1.03
C TYR A 200 -7.04 13.13 -1.74
N PHE A 201 -5.98 13.91 -1.71
CA PHE A 201 -4.68 13.62 -2.28
C PHE A 201 -3.64 13.79 -1.18
N LEU A 202 -3.07 12.70 -0.70
CA LEU A 202 -2.27 12.66 0.52
C LEU A 202 -0.88 12.11 0.19
N ASP A 203 0.15 12.74 0.72
CA ASP A 203 1.48 12.14 0.78
C ASP A 203 1.44 10.98 1.78
N ILE A 204 1.74 9.77 1.33
CA ILE A 204 1.67 8.56 2.17
C ILE A 204 2.67 8.59 3.34
N GLU A 205 3.75 9.34 3.24
CA GLU A 205 4.79 9.40 4.25
C GLU A 205 4.38 10.23 5.48
N ASP A 206 3.73 11.38 5.27
CA ASP A 206 3.40 12.33 6.33
C ASP A 206 1.90 12.62 6.49
N GLY A 207 1.07 12.12 5.60
CA GLY A 207 -0.38 12.32 5.61
C GLY A 207 -0.82 13.74 5.28
N GLN A 208 0.08 14.61 4.84
CA GLN A 208 -0.26 15.97 4.41
C GLN A 208 -0.82 15.98 2.99
N PHE A 209 -1.65 16.95 2.70
CA PHE A 209 -2.19 17.10 1.36
C PHE A 209 -1.09 17.44 0.36
N THR A 210 -1.18 16.84 -0.82
CA THR A 210 -0.30 17.17 -1.95
C THR A 210 -0.88 18.31 -2.80
N ARG A 211 -2.18 18.51 -2.70
CA ARG A 211 -2.98 19.60 -3.29
C ARG A 211 -4.28 19.78 -2.51
N GLU A 212 -5.04 20.82 -2.79
CA GLU A 212 -6.34 21.01 -2.19
C GLU A 212 -7.29 19.85 -2.50
N PRO A 213 -8.06 19.35 -1.50
CA PRO A 213 -9.08 18.35 -1.74
C PRO A 213 -10.13 18.84 -2.74
N MET A 214 -10.43 18.01 -3.72
CA MET A 214 -11.43 18.33 -4.74
C MET A 214 -12.82 18.05 -4.22
N ASN A 215 -13.63 19.11 -4.06
CA ASN A 215 -15.02 18.97 -3.63
C ASN A 215 -15.96 18.85 -4.83
N LEU A 216 -16.53 17.68 -5.04
CA LEU A 216 -17.47 17.40 -6.14
C LEU A 216 -18.92 17.32 -5.67
N GLY A 217 -19.16 17.25 -4.36
CA GLY A 217 -20.52 17.21 -3.78
C GLY A 217 -21.30 15.93 -4.07
N TYR A 218 -20.61 14.82 -4.34
CA TYR A 218 -21.19 13.50 -4.59
C TYR A 218 -20.61 12.45 -3.67
N VAL A 219 -21.46 11.55 -3.18
CA VAL A 219 -21.01 10.40 -2.38
C VAL A 219 -20.19 9.45 -3.23
N PHE A 220 -18.98 9.15 -2.78
CA PHE A 220 -18.12 8.14 -3.38
C PHE A 220 -18.05 6.94 -2.42
N LYS A 221 -18.48 5.77 -2.88
CA LYS A 221 -18.45 4.53 -2.09
C LYS A 221 -17.44 3.53 -2.63
N GLY A 222 -17.23 3.52 -3.95
CA GLY A 222 -16.32 2.61 -4.60
C GLY A 222 -14.89 3.14 -4.69
N ALA A 223 -13.96 2.27 -5.06
CA ALA A 223 -12.63 2.67 -5.47
C ALA A 223 -12.70 3.36 -6.84
N GLY A 224 -11.83 4.35 -7.07
CA GLY A 224 -11.55 4.85 -8.40
C GLY A 224 -10.58 3.94 -9.16
N ALA A 225 -10.19 4.38 -10.33
CA ALA A 225 -9.09 3.83 -11.10
C ALA A 225 -8.28 4.97 -11.73
N LEU A 226 -6.97 4.81 -11.81
CA LEU A 226 -6.11 5.68 -12.62
C LEU A 226 -5.93 5.07 -14.02
N ASP A 227 -5.54 5.91 -14.96
CA ASP A 227 -5.24 5.45 -16.31
C ASP A 227 -4.02 4.50 -16.29
N PRO A 228 -4.16 3.27 -16.78
CA PRO A 228 -3.07 2.28 -16.73
C PRO A 228 -1.86 2.65 -17.59
N ARG A 229 -1.97 3.62 -18.49
CA ARG A 229 -0.86 4.14 -19.29
C ARG A 229 0.02 5.15 -18.55
N GLY A 230 -0.27 5.40 -17.25
CA GLY A 230 0.50 6.34 -16.42
C GLY A 230 0.06 7.80 -16.52
N TYR A 231 -0.96 8.13 -17.30
CA TYR A 231 -1.50 9.48 -17.31
C TYR A 231 -2.19 9.84 -16.00
N PRO A 232 -2.11 11.09 -15.52
CA PRO A 232 -2.73 11.53 -14.29
C PRO A 232 -4.25 11.73 -14.46
N ILE A 233 -4.92 10.71 -14.98
CA ILE A 233 -6.35 10.68 -15.21
C ILE A 233 -6.99 9.68 -14.25
N MET A 234 -7.97 10.17 -13.48
CA MET A 234 -8.75 9.34 -12.55
C MET A 234 -10.16 9.13 -13.07
N TYR A 235 -10.62 7.90 -13.01
CA TYR A 235 -11.99 7.49 -13.30
C TYR A 235 -12.67 7.09 -12.00
N VAL A 236 -13.79 7.72 -11.64
CA VAL A 236 -14.50 7.39 -10.40
C VAL A 236 -16.01 7.56 -10.53
N GLY A 237 -16.74 6.53 -10.13
CA GLY A 237 -18.20 6.57 -10.04
C GLY A 237 -18.65 7.20 -8.74
N ALA A 238 -19.70 8.01 -8.79
CA ALA A 238 -20.28 8.70 -7.64
C ALA A 238 -21.80 8.69 -7.68
N GLY A 239 -22.39 8.83 -6.53
CA GLY A 239 -23.83 8.89 -6.32
C GLY A 239 -24.31 7.79 -5.40
N ASP A 240 -25.48 8.04 -4.84
CA ASP A 240 -26.20 7.10 -3.98
C ASP A 240 -27.69 7.28 -4.20
N TYR A 241 -28.43 6.20 -4.03
CA TYR A 241 -29.87 6.26 -4.04
C TYR A 241 -30.35 6.70 -2.64
N THR A 242 -30.49 7.99 -2.50
CA THR A 242 -31.28 8.57 -1.40
C THR A 242 -32.46 9.33 -2.01
N PRO A 243 -33.66 9.28 -1.43
CA PRO A 243 -34.77 10.13 -1.87
C PRO A 243 -34.34 11.60 -1.87
N GLY A 244 -34.37 12.24 -3.04
CA GLY A 244 -33.82 13.59 -3.24
C GLY A 244 -32.31 13.66 -3.46
N GLY A 245 -31.64 12.53 -3.57
CA GLY A 245 -30.19 12.46 -3.82
C GLY A 245 -29.78 12.85 -5.23
N ALA A 246 -28.50 13.15 -5.39
CA ALA A 246 -27.94 13.50 -6.68
C ALA A 246 -27.93 12.31 -7.65
N THR A 247 -28.25 12.57 -8.92
CA THR A 247 -28.16 11.57 -10.00
C THR A 247 -26.75 10.98 -10.07
N PRO A 248 -26.60 9.65 -10.06
CA PRO A 248 -25.29 9.02 -10.19
C PRO A 248 -24.51 9.47 -11.42
N LYS A 249 -23.23 9.64 -11.28
CA LYS A 249 -22.32 10.11 -12.34
C LYS A 249 -21.02 9.32 -12.35
N MET A 250 -20.39 9.32 -13.51
CA MET A 250 -18.98 8.96 -13.67
C MET A 250 -18.19 10.26 -13.86
N PHE A 251 -17.14 10.43 -13.08
CA PHE A 251 -16.19 11.52 -13.24
C PHE A 251 -14.91 11.01 -13.88
N ILE A 252 -14.41 11.80 -14.82
CA ILE A 252 -13.08 11.66 -15.40
C ILE A 252 -12.36 12.93 -15.01
N ILE A 253 -11.29 12.80 -14.26
CA ILE A 253 -10.57 13.90 -13.63
C ILE A 253 -9.12 13.86 -14.11
N ASN A 254 -8.66 15.00 -14.62
CA ASN A 254 -7.28 15.20 -15.09
C ASN A 254 -6.57 16.22 -14.18
#